data_96f6625a3c25b0ee454a3b0ee01ed18b
#
_entry.id   96f6625a3c25b0ee454a3b0ee01ed18b
#
_cell.length_a   1.000
_cell.length_b   1.000
_cell.length_c   1.000
_cell.angle_alpha   90.00
_cell.angle_beta   90.00
_cell.angle_gamma   90.00
#
_symmetry.space_group_name_H-M   'P 1'
#
loop_
_entity.id
_entity.type
_entity.pdbx_description
1 polymer ?
#
loop_
_entity_poly.entity_id
_entity_poly.type
_entity_poly.pdbx_seq_one_letter_code
_entity_poly.pdbx_strand_id
1 'polypeptide(L)'
;MPEPEAAIISKLPLVGTTIFSVMSQLAAECGALNLSQGFPEFDAPEALREALVRHVNDARNQYAPMTGMPELRQQLANKLVQQHGVRLCPDKQLTITHGATEALFVAIQAVVSEGDEVIVFDPAYDSYEPAVTLAGGR
;
A
#
# COMPACT_ATOMS: atom_id res chain seq x y z
N MET A 1 15.26 -36.00 21.28
CA MET A 1 15.88 -34.67 21.41
C MET A 1 14.92 -33.70 20.80
N PRO A 2 14.46 -32.63 21.47
CA PRO A 2 13.67 -31.63 20.80
C PRO A 2 14.54 -30.96 19.73
N GLU A 3 14.00 -30.84 18.51
CA GLU A 3 14.64 -30.07 17.46
C GLU A 3 14.80 -28.62 17.94
N PRO A 4 15.95 -27.96 17.67
CA PRO A 4 16.12 -26.58 18.04
C PRO A 4 15.09 -25.75 17.24
N GLU A 5 14.10 -25.24 17.92
CA GLU A 5 13.15 -24.27 17.37
C GLU A 5 13.97 -23.05 16.97
N ALA A 6 14.16 -22.87 15.66
CA ALA A 6 14.85 -21.70 15.15
C ALA A 6 14.00 -20.48 15.46
N ALA A 7 14.35 -19.76 16.51
CA ALA A 7 13.64 -18.55 16.92
C ALA A 7 13.81 -17.48 15.83
N ILE A 8 12.75 -17.22 15.07
CA ILE A 8 12.69 -16.06 14.16
C ILE A 8 12.53 -14.82 15.01
N ILE A 9 13.56 -13.98 15.03
CA ILE A 9 13.53 -12.69 15.75
C ILE A 9 12.86 -11.66 14.85
N SER A 10 11.77 -11.06 15.34
CA SER A 10 11.09 -9.96 14.62
C SER A 10 12.00 -8.74 14.54
N LYS A 11 12.09 -8.13 13.37
CA LYS A 11 12.71 -6.80 13.19
C LYS A 11 11.84 -5.67 13.76
N LEU A 12 10.56 -5.94 14.01
CA LEU A 12 9.56 -5.01 14.52
C LEU A 12 8.89 -5.58 15.78
N PRO A 13 9.62 -5.74 16.90
CA PRO A 13 9.11 -6.43 18.08
C PRO A 13 7.96 -5.69 18.77
N LEU A 14 7.81 -4.38 18.52
CA LEU A 14 6.76 -3.54 19.08
C LEU A 14 5.53 -3.42 18.19
N VAL A 15 5.60 -3.92 16.94
CA VAL A 15 4.48 -3.88 16.00
C VAL A 15 3.62 -5.11 16.18
N GLY A 16 2.38 -4.89 16.61
CA GLY A 16 1.38 -5.94 16.78
C GLY A 16 0.31 -5.94 15.69
N THR A 17 -0.84 -6.53 16.01
CA THR A 17 -2.02 -6.49 15.14
C THR A 17 -2.51 -5.04 15.00
N THR A 18 -2.87 -4.63 13.79
CA THR A 18 -3.32 -3.25 13.54
C THR A 18 -4.61 -2.95 14.27
N ILE A 19 -4.78 -1.70 14.68
CA ILE A 19 -6.03 -1.24 15.34
C ILE A 19 -7.27 -1.52 14.47
N PHE A 20 -7.14 -1.48 13.14
CA PHE A 20 -8.22 -1.79 12.22
C PHE A 20 -8.72 -3.23 12.38
N SER A 21 -7.82 -4.18 12.48
CA SER A 21 -8.15 -5.59 12.68
C SER A 21 -8.77 -5.81 14.06
N VAL A 22 -8.20 -5.22 15.10
CA VAL A 22 -8.69 -5.33 16.49
C VAL A 22 -10.11 -4.79 16.59
N MET A 23 -10.38 -3.60 16.06
CA MET A 23 -11.70 -2.98 16.15
C MET A 23 -12.74 -3.69 15.26
N SER A 24 -12.35 -4.18 14.10
CA SER A 24 -13.24 -4.96 13.25
C SER A 24 -13.63 -6.29 13.88
N GLN A 25 -12.69 -6.97 14.51
CA GLN A 25 -12.97 -8.18 15.27
C GLN A 25 -13.91 -7.91 16.46
N LEU A 26 -13.63 -6.88 17.25
CA LEU A 26 -14.44 -6.49 18.39
C LEU A 26 -15.88 -6.15 17.96
N ALA A 27 -16.04 -5.41 16.86
CA ALA A 27 -17.37 -5.10 16.32
C ALA A 27 -18.14 -6.37 15.96
N ALA A 28 -17.48 -7.33 15.30
CA ALA A 28 -18.09 -8.61 14.94
C ALA A 28 -18.48 -9.44 16.19
N GLU A 29 -17.61 -9.53 17.19
CA GLU A 29 -17.86 -10.26 18.44
C GLU A 29 -19.03 -9.66 19.24
N CYS A 30 -19.18 -8.33 19.21
CA CYS A 30 -20.26 -7.62 19.89
C CYS A 30 -21.54 -7.52 19.05
N GLY A 31 -21.55 -7.97 17.79
CA GLY A 31 -22.66 -7.76 16.86
C GLY A 31 -22.95 -6.25 16.61
N ALA A 32 -21.92 -5.41 16.75
CA ALA A 32 -22.03 -3.96 16.66
C ALA A 32 -21.77 -3.47 15.20
N LEU A 33 -22.35 -2.30 14.90
CA LEU A 33 -22.03 -1.61 13.65
C LEU A 33 -20.57 -1.12 13.70
N ASN A 34 -19.76 -1.56 12.73
CA ASN A 34 -18.36 -1.15 12.63
C ASN A 34 -18.26 0.25 12.03
N LEU A 35 -17.96 1.26 12.85
CA LEU A 35 -17.71 2.65 12.44
C LEU A 35 -16.22 3.01 12.48
N SER A 36 -15.34 2.05 12.80
CA SER A 36 -13.89 2.30 12.92
C SER A 36 -13.20 2.37 11.57
N GLN A 37 -13.78 1.75 10.54
CA GLN A 37 -13.23 1.71 9.20
C GLN A 37 -14.36 1.83 8.17
N GLY A 38 -14.16 2.69 7.17
CA GLY A 38 -15.11 2.85 6.08
C GLY A 38 -15.03 1.70 5.09
N PHE A 39 -16.11 0.93 4.99
CA PHE A 39 -16.31 -0.06 3.93
C PHE A 39 -17.43 0.43 3.01
N PRO A 40 -17.18 0.60 1.69
CA PRO A 40 -18.23 0.93 0.76
C PRO A 40 -19.30 -0.18 0.72
N GLU A 41 -20.57 0.19 0.87
CA GLU A 41 -21.70 -0.73 0.75
C GLU A 41 -22.23 -0.86 -0.69
N PHE A 42 -21.52 -0.25 -1.64
CA PHE A 42 -21.84 -0.28 -3.06
C PHE A 42 -20.74 -0.98 -3.85
N ASP A 43 -21.14 -1.61 -4.94
CA ASP A 43 -20.24 -2.29 -5.87
C ASP A 43 -19.35 -1.31 -6.64
N ALA A 44 -18.23 -1.82 -7.17
CA ALA A 44 -17.44 -1.08 -8.15
C ALA A 44 -18.29 -0.73 -9.38
N PRO A 45 -18.05 0.41 -10.04
CA PRO A 45 -18.78 0.81 -11.24
C PRO A 45 -18.82 -0.32 -12.29
N GLU A 46 -19.99 -0.54 -12.89
CA GLU A 46 -20.22 -1.63 -13.85
C GLU A 46 -19.19 -1.61 -15.00
N ALA A 47 -18.94 -0.43 -15.57
CA ALA A 47 -17.95 -0.27 -16.64
C ALA A 47 -16.54 -0.75 -16.25
N LEU A 48 -16.15 -0.60 -14.97
CA LEU A 48 -14.87 -1.10 -14.47
C LEU A 48 -14.86 -2.62 -14.38
N ARG A 49 -15.95 -3.21 -13.86
CA ARG A 49 -16.11 -4.68 -13.76
C ARG A 49 -16.09 -5.33 -15.14
N GLU A 50 -16.83 -4.77 -16.10
CA GLU A 50 -16.85 -5.23 -17.49
C GLU A 50 -15.48 -5.11 -18.17
N ALA A 51 -14.74 -4.01 -17.92
CA ALA A 51 -13.40 -3.83 -18.44
C ALA A 51 -12.44 -4.90 -17.91
N LEU A 52 -12.53 -5.23 -16.60
CA LEU A 52 -11.75 -6.30 -16.00
C LEU A 52 -12.04 -7.66 -16.68
N VAL A 53 -13.31 -8.01 -16.81
CA VAL A 53 -13.73 -9.28 -17.46
C VAL A 53 -13.23 -9.36 -18.90
N ARG A 54 -13.33 -8.27 -19.68
CA ARG A 54 -12.79 -8.21 -21.04
C ARG A 54 -11.31 -8.50 -21.07
N HIS A 55 -10.51 -7.81 -20.23
CA HIS A 55 -9.06 -7.96 -20.25
C HIS A 55 -8.60 -9.35 -19.78
N VAL A 56 -9.31 -9.98 -18.87
CA VAL A 56 -9.07 -11.37 -18.48
C VAL A 56 -9.32 -12.31 -19.67
N ASN A 57 -10.46 -12.15 -20.38
CA ASN A 57 -10.82 -12.96 -21.54
C ASN A 57 -9.91 -12.74 -22.74
N ASP A 58 -9.38 -11.52 -22.90
CA ASP A 58 -8.44 -11.15 -23.97
C ASP A 58 -6.99 -11.62 -23.68
N ALA A 59 -6.82 -12.52 -22.70
CA ALA A 59 -5.54 -13.08 -22.28
C ALA A 59 -4.48 -12.04 -21.87
N ARG A 60 -4.91 -10.87 -21.37
CA ARG A 60 -4.01 -9.83 -20.84
C ARG A 60 -3.59 -10.15 -19.40
N ASN A 61 -3.11 -11.38 -19.18
CA ASN A 61 -2.80 -11.92 -17.85
C ASN A 61 -1.29 -12.14 -17.64
N GLN A 62 -0.46 -11.54 -18.47
CA GLN A 62 0.99 -11.63 -18.39
C GLN A 62 1.57 -10.62 -17.40
N TYR A 63 2.82 -10.83 -17.02
CA TYR A 63 3.55 -9.93 -16.12
C TYR A 63 3.59 -8.51 -16.66
N ALA A 64 3.23 -7.56 -15.83
CA ALA A 64 3.45 -6.14 -16.12
C ALA A 64 4.93 -5.77 -15.92
N PRO A 65 5.43 -4.74 -16.61
CA PRO A 65 6.73 -4.15 -16.25
C PRO A 65 6.77 -3.73 -14.77
N MET A 66 7.95 -3.81 -14.13
CA MET A 66 8.11 -3.48 -12.70
C MET A 66 7.61 -2.09 -12.32
N THR A 67 7.68 -1.13 -13.21
CA THR A 67 7.16 0.23 -12.99
C THR A 67 5.69 0.40 -13.33
N GLY A 68 5.03 -0.66 -13.77
CA GLY A 68 3.65 -0.66 -14.25
C GLY A 68 3.51 -0.45 -15.77
N MET A 69 2.32 -0.72 -16.29
CA MET A 69 2.03 -0.62 -17.72
C MET A 69 2.25 0.81 -18.23
N PRO A 70 2.98 1.00 -19.36
CA PRO A 70 3.27 2.33 -19.90
C PRO A 70 2.01 3.15 -20.17
N GLU A 71 0.96 2.52 -20.70
CA GLU A 71 -0.31 3.18 -21.00
C GLU A 71 -0.98 3.74 -19.74
N LEU A 72 -0.96 2.99 -18.64
CA LEU A 72 -1.51 3.43 -17.35
C LEU A 72 -0.71 4.61 -16.81
N ARG A 73 0.62 4.53 -16.83
CA ARG A 73 1.51 5.60 -16.37
C ARG A 73 1.31 6.88 -17.19
N GLN A 74 1.15 6.75 -18.50
CA GLN A 74 0.86 7.89 -19.38
C GLN A 74 -0.49 8.54 -19.07
N GLN A 75 -1.55 7.74 -18.85
CA GLN A 75 -2.87 8.25 -18.47
C GLN A 75 -2.84 8.96 -17.13
N LEU A 76 -2.11 8.43 -16.14
CA LEU A 76 -1.94 9.09 -14.86
C LEU A 76 -1.16 10.39 -14.95
N ALA A 77 -0.10 10.45 -15.76
CA ALA A 77 0.63 11.68 -16.02
C ALA A 77 -0.27 12.75 -16.65
N ASN A 78 -1.09 12.39 -17.63
CA ASN A 78 -2.06 13.27 -18.26
C ASN A 78 -3.10 13.79 -17.27
N LYS A 79 -3.61 12.90 -16.40
CA LYS A 79 -4.57 13.25 -15.36
C LYS A 79 -3.99 14.25 -14.35
N LEU A 80 -2.73 14.07 -13.94
CA LEU A 80 -2.04 14.99 -13.04
C LEU A 80 -1.87 16.38 -13.65
N VAL A 81 -1.58 16.47 -14.95
CA VAL A 81 -1.55 17.75 -15.67
C VAL A 81 -2.92 18.42 -15.65
N GLN A 82 -3.97 17.66 -15.96
CA GLN A 82 -5.33 18.21 -16.06
C GLN A 82 -5.89 18.68 -14.69
N GLN A 83 -5.62 17.91 -13.63
CA GLN A 83 -6.20 18.18 -12.32
C GLN A 83 -5.36 19.11 -11.45
N HIS A 84 -4.04 19.06 -11.60
CA HIS A 84 -3.11 19.73 -10.68
C HIS A 84 -2.07 20.61 -11.39
N GLY A 85 -2.05 20.64 -12.73
CA GLY A 85 -1.03 21.36 -13.50
C GLY A 85 0.38 20.75 -13.39
N VAL A 86 0.53 19.58 -12.76
CA VAL A 86 1.82 18.93 -12.53
C VAL A 86 2.21 18.09 -13.72
N ARG A 87 3.38 18.40 -14.31
CA ARG A 87 3.94 17.63 -15.43
C ARG A 87 4.98 16.64 -14.91
N LEU A 88 4.77 15.36 -15.15
CA LEU A 88 5.69 14.28 -14.82
C LEU A 88 6.08 13.51 -16.06
N CYS A 89 7.33 13.03 -16.09
CA CYS A 89 7.76 12.04 -17.08
C CYS A 89 7.27 10.66 -16.64
N PRO A 90 6.34 10.01 -17.39
CA PRO A 90 5.76 8.73 -16.97
C PRO A 90 6.79 7.60 -16.86
N ASP A 91 7.92 7.71 -17.61
CA ASP A 91 8.96 6.67 -17.61
C ASP A 91 9.97 6.79 -16.48
N LYS A 92 10.13 8.00 -15.91
CA LYS A 92 11.17 8.28 -14.91
C LYS A 92 10.63 8.68 -13.53
N GLN A 93 9.37 9.13 -13.46
CA GLN A 93 8.80 9.76 -12.27
C GLN A 93 7.48 9.13 -11.82
N LEU A 94 7.08 8.01 -12.44
CA LEU A 94 5.87 7.28 -12.07
C LEU A 94 6.16 5.79 -11.94
N THR A 95 5.72 5.22 -10.83
CA THR A 95 5.71 3.77 -10.59
C THR A 95 4.33 3.38 -10.04
N ILE A 96 3.79 2.29 -10.56
CA ILE A 96 2.54 1.68 -10.09
C ILE A 96 2.90 0.64 -9.04
N THR A 97 2.24 0.70 -7.90
CA THR A 97 2.46 -0.19 -6.76
C THR A 97 1.16 -0.90 -6.36
N HIS A 98 1.28 -1.95 -5.56
CA HIS A 98 0.14 -2.65 -4.97
C HIS A 98 -0.40 -1.88 -3.76
N GLY A 99 -1.05 -0.76 -4.04
CA GLY A 99 -1.61 0.13 -3.04
C GLY A 99 -0.62 1.14 -2.46
N ALA A 100 -1.16 2.04 -1.64
CA ALA A 100 -0.40 3.13 -1.02
C ALA A 100 0.63 2.62 0.00
N THR A 101 0.38 1.51 0.68
CA THR A 101 1.30 0.94 1.66
C THR A 101 2.62 0.52 1.01
N GLU A 102 2.58 -0.16 -0.13
CA GLU A 102 3.80 -0.48 -0.88
C GLU A 102 4.50 0.78 -1.39
N ALA A 103 3.74 1.76 -1.92
CA ALA A 103 4.31 3.02 -2.39
C ALA A 103 5.08 3.75 -1.28
N LEU A 104 4.49 3.85 -0.09
CA LEU A 104 5.11 4.48 1.08
C LEU A 104 6.35 3.69 1.55
N PHE A 105 6.22 2.38 1.64
CA PHE A 105 7.32 1.52 2.05
C PHE A 105 8.53 1.67 1.11
N VAL A 106 8.35 1.52 -0.20
CA VAL A 106 9.46 1.62 -1.16
C VAL A 106 10.04 3.03 -1.24
N ALA A 107 9.20 4.07 -1.09
CA ALA A 107 9.67 5.46 -1.06
C ALA A 107 10.55 5.72 0.16
N ILE A 108 10.14 5.26 1.35
CA ILE A 108 10.92 5.38 2.58
C ILE A 108 12.24 4.59 2.47
N GLN A 109 12.18 3.33 1.99
CA GLN A 109 13.38 2.52 1.78
C GLN A 109 14.38 3.17 0.78
N ALA A 110 13.88 3.96 -0.17
CA ALA A 110 14.73 4.61 -1.18
C ALA A 110 15.45 5.86 -0.66
N VAL A 111 14.93 6.52 0.39
CA VAL A 111 15.45 7.83 0.84
C VAL A 111 15.96 7.82 2.28
N VAL A 112 15.57 6.86 3.11
CA VAL A 112 15.99 6.75 4.51
C VAL A 112 17.11 5.73 4.62
N SER A 113 18.20 6.11 5.25
CA SER A 113 19.36 5.29 5.55
C SER A 113 19.45 5.01 7.05
N GLU A 114 20.31 4.06 7.44
CA GLU A 114 20.57 3.75 8.84
C GLU A 114 21.05 4.99 9.62
N GLY A 115 20.34 5.29 10.71
CA GLY A 115 20.64 6.42 11.59
C GLY A 115 20.03 7.75 11.18
N ASP A 116 19.34 7.83 10.04
CA ASP A 116 18.64 9.06 9.62
C ASP A 116 17.51 9.41 10.59
N GLU A 117 17.31 10.70 10.82
CA GLU A 117 16.21 11.23 11.63
C GLU A 117 15.01 11.55 10.75
N VAL A 118 13.84 10.97 11.09
CA VAL A 118 12.60 11.11 10.33
C VAL A 118 11.50 11.66 11.22
N ILE A 119 10.92 12.79 10.83
CA ILE A 119 9.79 13.38 11.55
C ILE A 119 8.48 12.76 11.06
N VAL A 120 7.74 12.16 11.96
CA VAL A 120 6.40 11.60 11.73
C VAL A 120 5.41 12.30 12.66
N PHE A 121 4.27 12.73 12.13
CA PHE A 121 3.21 13.30 12.95
C PHE A 121 2.45 12.18 13.68
N ASP A 122 2.06 12.43 14.93
CA ASP A 122 1.24 11.51 15.72
C ASP A 122 -0.11 12.18 16.05
N PRO A 123 -1.27 11.53 15.82
CA PRO A 123 -1.42 10.18 15.24
C PRO A 123 -1.12 10.14 13.73
N ALA A 124 -0.56 9.00 13.29
CA ALA A 124 -0.16 8.74 11.91
C ALA A 124 -0.78 7.43 11.40
N TYR A 125 -0.68 7.22 10.09
CA TYR A 125 -0.96 5.93 9.49
C TYR A 125 0.05 4.89 9.99
N ASP A 126 -0.43 3.73 10.40
CA ASP A 126 0.32 2.67 11.10
C ASP A 126 1.49 2.07 10.31
N SER A 127 1.60 2.37 9.02
CA SER A 127 2.70 1.90 8.17
C SER A 127 3.95 2.82 8.19
N TYR A 128 3.86 4.07 8.70
CA TYR A 128 4.97 5.02 8.59
C TYR A 128 6.14 4.65 9.49
N GLU A 129 5.91 4.52 10.79
CA GLU A 129 6.93 4.18 11.77
C GLU A 129 7.60 2.83 11.48
N PRO A 130 6.85 1.73 11.18
CA PRO A 130 7.45 0.46 10.81
C PRO A 130 8.35 0.55 9.56
N ALA A 131 7.94 1.30 8.55
CA ALA A 131 8.74 1.45 7.33
C ALA A 131 10.06 2.22 7.59
N VAL A 132 10.02 3.28 8.42
CA VAL A 132 11.20 4.04 8.86
C VAL A 132 12.14 3.15 9.69
N THR A 133 11.59 2.42 10.65
CA THR A 133 12.37 1.48 11.50
C THR A 133 13.06 0.40 10.67
N LEU A 134 12.36 -0.18 9.67
CA LEU A 134 12.94 -1.18 8.79
C LEU A 134 14.04 -0.64 7.88
N ALA A 135 14.00 0.67 7.56
CA ALA A 135 15.07 1.36 6.84
C ALA A 135 16.27 1.71 7.74
N GLY A 136 16.17 1.51 9.07
CA GLY A 136 17.20 1.90 10.04
C GLY A 136 17.11 3.38 10.48
N GLY A 137 16.05 4.09 10.12
CA GLY A 137 15.75 5.45 10.56
C GLY A 137 15.27 5.51 12.02
N ARG A 138 15.27 6.71 12.59
CA ARG A 138 14.85 7.01 13.96
C ARG A 138 14.08 8.32 14.05
#